data_dac4971117fada49a84ec3d031446eb1
#
_entry.id   dac4971117fada49a84ec3d031446eb1
#
_cell.length_a   1.000
_cell.length_b   1.000
_cell.length_c   1.000
_cell.angle_alpha   90.00
_cell.angle_beta   90.00
_cell.angle_gamma   90.00
#
_symmetry.space_group_name_H-M   'P 1'
#
loop_
_entity.id
_entity.type
_entity.pdbx_description
1 polymer ?
#
loop_
_entity_poly.entity_id
_entity_poly.type
_entity_poly.pdbx_seq_one_letter_code
_entity_poly.pdbx_strand_id
1 'polypeptide(L)'
;MEKASYQGENPADVKAAEKMAKLFDELKKDNPELINKEQLHSLNVFLSRLLFCFFAEDTGIFEAKQFTNAIKNYTQPDGSDLHGYLDKIFAVMNHNHRENLPDYIGKFPYVNGGLFKDNHPVPQFSFKSRQLLLENGDLDWSIINPDIFGSMMQAVVDAKQRSGLGMHYTSVPNIMKVIEPLFLNELK
;
A
#
# COMPACT_ATOMS: atom_id res chain seq x y z
N MET A 1 36.07 -17.59 11.21
CA MET A 1 35.58 -16.22 11.31
C MET A 1 35.00 -15.84 9.95
N GLU A 2 33.72 -16.09 9.75
CA GLU A 2 33.00 -15.63 8.55
C GLU A 2 32.76 -14.13 8.68
N LYS A 3 33.28 -13.37 7.72
CA LYS A 3 32.94 -11.97 7.55
C LYS A 3 31.50 -11.93 7.09
N ALA A 4 30.57 -11.47 7.96
CA ALA A 4 29.24 -11.08 7.55
C ALA A 4 29.41 -10.03 6.44
N SER A 5 29.05 -10.39 5.21
CA SER A 5 28.97 -9.46 4.10
C SER A 5 27.82 -8.50 4.42
N TYR A 6 28.13 -7.25 4.65
CA TYR A 6 27.18 -6.15 4.73
C TYR A 6 26.57 -6.02 3.32
N GLN A 7 25.42 -6.64 3.10
CA GLN A 7 24.62 -6.36 1.92
C GLN A 7 24.04 -4.97 2.13
N GLY A 8 24.52 -3.99 1.37
CA GLY A 8 23.95 -2.64 1.36
C GLY A 8 22.44 -2.69 1.05
N GLU A 9 21.69 -1.83 1.68
CA GLU A 9 20.24 -1.71 1.44
C GLU A 9 19.97 -1.56 -0.06
N ASN A 10 18.98 -2.31 -0.58
CA ASN A 10 18.57 -2.19 -1.99
C ASN A 10 18.06 -0.76 -2.22
N PRO A 11 18.65 0.04 -3.13
CA PRO A 11 18.22 1.41 -3.38
C PRO A 11 16.75 1.53 -3.80
N ALA A 12 16.19 0.50 -4.43
CA ALA A 12 14.77 0.46 -4.80
C ALA A 12 13.88 0.38 -3.56
N ASP A 13 14.26 -0.44 -2.58
CA ASP A 13 13.54 -0.60 -1.31
C ASP A 13 13.50 0.72 -0.53
N VAL A 14 14.65 1.39 -0.42
CA VAL A 14 14.75 2.70 0.25
C VAL A 14 13.88 3.74 -0.44
N LYS A 15 13.94 3.82 -1.77
CA LYS A 15 13.15 4.75 -2.55
C LYS A 15 11.65 4.52 -2.41
N ALA A 16 11.21 3.26 -2.38
CA ALA A 16 9.82 2.90 -2.16
C ALA A 16 9.33 3.33 -0.77
N ALA A 17 10.13 3.04 0.27
CA ALA A 17 9.82 3.43 1.64
C ALA A 17 9.72 4.97 1.81
N GLU A 18 10.63 5.73 1.20
CA GLU A 18 10.59 7.20 1.22
C GLU A 18 9.34 7.76 0.52
N LYS A 19 8.97 7.20 -0.64
CA LYS A 19 7.77 7.65 -1.37
C LYS A 19 6.49 7.32 -0.62
N MET A 20 6.39 6.13 -0.02
CA MET A 20 5.26 5.74 0.82
C MET A 20 5.16 6.63 2.07
N ALA A 21 6.28 6.97 2.70
CA ALA A 21 6.30 7.88 3.84
C ALA A 21 5.80 9.28 3.48
N LYS A 22 6.20 9.81 2.32
CA LYS A 22 5.69 11.11 1.82
C LYS A 22 4.19 11.08 1.57
N LEU A 23 3.67 9.99 0.99
CA LEU A 23 2.24 9.80 0.79
C LEU A 23 1.49 9.76 2.14
N PHE A 24 1.99 8.98 3.10
CA PHE A 24 1.41 8.91 4.45
C PHE A 24 1.33 10.29 5.12
N ASP A 25 2.41 11.06 5.06
CA ASP A 25 2.46 12.40 5.66
C ASP A 25 1.46 13.37 5.01
N GLU A 26 1.29 13.28 3.70
CA GLU A 26 0.34 14.14 3.00
C GLU A 26 -1.11 13.71 3.27
N LEU A 27 -1.39 12.40 3.30
CA LEU A 27 -2.72 11.90 3.68
C LEU A 27 -3.10 12.31 5.10
N LYS A 28 -2.17 12.35 6.04
CA LYS A 28 -2.44 12.87 7.40
C LYS A 28 -2.77 14.36 7.41
N LYS A 29 -2.22 15.15 6.51
CA LYS A 29 -2.58 16.59 6.37
C LYS A 29 -3.96 16.75 5.74
N ASP A 30 -4.26 15.94 4.73
CA ASP A 30 -5.56 15.96 4.06
C ASP A 30 -6.71 15.47 4.97
N ASN A 31 -6.37 14.67 6.00
CA ASN A 31 -7.33 14.05 6.94
C ASN A 31 -6.95 14.36 8.39
N PRO A 32 -7.11 15.61 8.84
CA PRO A 32 -6.69 16.04 10.19
C PRO A 32 -7.48 15.36 11.33
N GLU A 33 -8.61 14.74 11.02
CA GLU A 33 -9.41 13.94 11.95
C GLU A 33 -8.76 12.59 12.31
N LEU A 34 -7.74 12.12 11.56
CA LEU A 34 -7.04 10.85 11.82
C LEU A 34 -6.06 10.96 13.00
N ILE A 35 -6.58 11.11 14.21
CA ILE A 35 -5.79 11.39 15.42
C ILE A 35 -5.71 10.22 16.39
N ASN A 36 -6.69 9.33 16.42
CA ASN A 36 -6.73 8.20 17.36
C ASN A 36 -6.10 6.93 16.78
N LYS A 37 -5.87 5.92 17.65
CA LYS A 37 -5.24 4.65 17.24
C LYS A 37 -6.03 3.88 16.20
N GLU A 38 -7.35 3.88 16.28
CA GLU A 38 -8.23 3.15 15.37
C GLU A 38 -8.20 3.77 13.95
N GLN A 39 -8.25 5.08 13.87
CA GLN A 39 -8.14 5.82 12.62
C GLN A 39 -6.75 5.65 11.97
N LEU A 40 -5.68 5.68 12.77
CA LEU A 40 -4.32 5.40 12.28
C LEU A 40 -4.18 3.94 11.84
N HIS A 41 -4.84 3.01 12.52
CA HIS A 41 -4.89 1.61 12.08
C HIS A 41 -5.59 1.50 10.71
N SER A 42 -6.72 2.15 10.52
CA SER A 42 -7.43 2.17 9.24
C SER A 42 -6.57 2.74 8.11
N LEU A 43 -5.80 3.81 8.37
CA LEU A 43 -4.85 4.37 7.42
C LEU A 43 -3.72 3.36 7.08
N ASN A 44 -3.24 2.58 8.06
CA ASN A 44 -2.23 1.55 7.82
C ASN A 44 -2.79 0.40 6.96
N VAL A 45 -4.02 -0.04 7.23
CA VAL A 45 -4.70 -1.03 6.39
C VAL A 45 -4.86 -0.48 4.95
N PHE A 46 -5.26 0.78 4.82
CA PHE A 46 -5.34 1.43 3.51
C PHE A 46 -4.00 1.42 2.76
N LEU A 47 -2.89 1.80 3.41
CA LEU A 47 -1.56 1.76 2.79
C LEU A 47 -1.13 0.33 2.43
N SER A 48 -1.48 -0.66 3.25
CA SER A 48 -1.22 -2.07 2.94
C SER A 48 -1.99 -2.53 1.68
N ARG A 49 -3.22 -2.06 1.50
CA ARG A 49 -4.01 -2.29 0.27
C ARG A 49 -3.37 -1.64 -0.95
N LEU A 50 -2.83 -0.43 -0.82
CA LEU A 50 -2.09 0.22 -1.90
C LEU A 50 -0.83 -0.56 -2.28
N LEU A 51 -0.03 -0.98 -1.30
CA LEU A 51 1.17 -1.80 -1.52
C LEU A 51 0.83 -3.08 -2.27
N PHE A 52 -0.24 -3.78 -1.84
CA PHE A 52 -0.72 -4.97 -2.54
C PHE A 52 -1.07 -4.64 -4.00
N CYS A 53 -1.81 -3.57 -4.26
CA CYS A 53 -2.23 -3.20 -5.61
C CYS A 53 -1.03 -2.88 -6.52
N PHE A 54 -0.04 -2.13 -6.03
CA PHE A 54 1.16 -1.81 -6.78
C PHE A 54 2.00 -3.07 -7.08
N PHE A 55 2.17 -3.92 -6.08
CA PHE A 55 2.85 -5.20 -6.27
C PHE A 55 2.10 -6.10 -7.26
N ALA A 56 0.78 -6.18 -7.14
CA ALA A 56 -0.06 -7.03 -7.99
C ALA A 56 0.00 -6.63 -9.47
N GLU A 57 0.04 -5.32 -9.78
CA GLU A 57 0.13 -4.85 -11.17
C GLU A 57 1.52 -5.04 -11.80
N ASP A 58 2.58 -5.13 -11.00
CA ASP A 58 3.94 -5.31 -11.49
C ASP A 58 4.41 -6.78 -11.47
N THR A 59 3.69 -7.68 -10.78
CA THR A 59 4.00 -9.11 -10.71
C THR A 59 3.06 -10.00 -11.51
N GLY A 60 2.13 -9.41 -12.26
CA GLY A 60 1.23 -10.15 -13.15
C GLY A 60 0.00 -10.76 -12.46
N ILE A 61 -0.30 -10.40 -11.21
CA ILE A 61 -1.57 -10.72 -10.55
C ILE A 61 -2.70 -9.89 -11.18
N PHE A 62 -2.42 -8.62 -11.47
CA PHE A 62 -3.25 -7.74 -12.29
C PHE A 62 -2.64 -7.60 -13.68
N GLU A 63 -3.40 -7.00 -14.63
CA GLU A 63 -2.83 -6.50 -15.88
C GLU A 63 -1.76 -5.44 -15.56
N ALA A 64 -0.73 -5.34 -16.41
CA ALA A 64 0.37 -4.41 -16.19
C ALA A 64 -0.13 -2.96 -16.01
N LYS A 65 0.24 -2.36 -14.88
CA LYS A 65 -0.17 -0.99 -14.49
C LYS A 65 -1.68 -0.76 -14.44
N GLN A 66 -2.47 -1.83 -14.22
CA GLN A 66 -3.93 -1.77 -14.21
C GLN A 66 -4.46 -0.80 -13.15
N PHE A 67 -3.95 -0.89 -11.92
CA PHE A 67 -4.40 -0.07 -10.79
C PHE A 67 -3.99 1.40 -10.97
N THR A 68 -2.73 1.65 -11.30
CA THR A 68 -2.20 3.00 -11.53
C THR A 68 -2.90 3.68 -12.70
N ASN A 69 -3.10 2.99 -13.82
CA ASN A 69 -3.81 3.53 -14.98
C ASN A 69 -5.29 3.77 -14.68
N ALA A 70 -5.94 2.92 -13.89
CA ALA A 70 -7.33 3.12 -13.50
C ALA A 70 -7.50 4.42 -12.71
N ILE A 71 -6.64 4.69 -11.72
CA ILE A 71 -6.65 5.94 -10.97
C ILE A 71 -6.39 7.13 -11.90
N LYS A 72 -5.39 7.03 -12.77
CA LYS A 72 -5.00 8.11 -13.68
C LYS A 72 -6.12 8.51 -14.64
N ASN A 73 -6.84 7.53 -15.18
CA ASN A 73 -7.81 7.73 -16.24
C ASN A 73 -9.25 7.98 -15.75
N TYR A 74 -9.60 7.51 -14.54
CA TYR A 74 -10.97 7.51 -14.05
C TYR A 74 -11.19 8.34 -12.79
N THR A 75 -10.19 9.15 -12.37
CA THR A 75 -10.35 10.07 -11.23
C THR A 75 -9.92 11.48 -11.59
N GLN A 76 -10.55 12.46 -10.93
CA GLN A 76 -10.25 13.86 -11.14
C GLN A 76 -8.83 14.21 -10.68
N PRO A 77 -8.12 15.10 -11.39
CA PRO A 77 -6.76 15.50 -11.03
C PRO A 77 -6.63 16.10 -9.62
N ASP A 78 -7.67 16.75 -9.12
CA ASP A 78 -7.71 17.37 -7.79
C ASP A 78 -7.85 16.36 -6.64
N GLY A 79 -8.13 15.09 -6.95
CA GLY A 79 -8.28 14.00 -5.97
C GLY A 79 -9.65 13.93 -5.31
N SER A 80 -10.58 14.82 -5.64
CA SER A 80 -11.87 14.97 -4.96
C SER A 80 -12.75 13.71 -4.99
N ASP A 81 -12.65 12.89 -6.02
CA ASP A 81 -13.43 11.66 -6.21
C ASP A 81 -12.64 10.36 -5.95
N LEU A 82 -11.33 10.49 -5.67
CA LEU A 82 -10.42 9.33 -5.58
C LEU A 82 -10.80 8.38 -4.43
N HIS A 83 -11.19 8.92 -3.26
CA HIS A 83 -11.61 8.08 -2.14
C HIS A 83 -12.78 7.15 -2.49
N GLY A 84 -13.83 7.70 -3.12
CA GLY A 84 -14.99 6.92 -3.53
C GLY A 84 -14.70 5.95 -4.68
N TYR A 85 -13.72 6.26 -5.54
CA TYR A 85 -13.27 5.36 -6.58
C TYR A 85 -12.50 4.17 -6.01
N LEU A 86 -11.58 4.40 -5.07
CA LEU A 86 -10.82 3.34 -4.40
C LEU A 86 -11.72 2.46 -3.54
N ASP A 87 -12.72 3.01 -2.85
CA ASP A 87 -13.72 2.23 -2.11
C ASP A 87 -14.42 1.21 -3.03
N LYS A 88 -14.81 1.62 -4.24
CA LYS A 88 -15.44 0.73 -5.23
C LYS A 88 -14.47 -0.37 -5.69
N ILE A 89 -13.22 -0.04 -5.99
CA ILE A 89 -12.20 -1.03 -6.38
C ILE A 89 -11.99 -2.05 -5.25
N PHE A 90 -11.81 -1.61 -4.01
CA PHE A 90 -11.59 -2.49 -2.87
C PHE A 90 -12.81 -3.37 -2.58
N ALA A 91 -14.02 -2.84 -2.73
CA ALA A 91 -15.24 -3.62 -2.63
C ALA A 91 -15.31 -4.72 -3.70
N VAL A 92 -14.94 -4.42 -4.95
CA VAL A 92 -14.89 -5.41 -6.03
C VAL A 92 -13.85 -6.49 -5.76
N MET A 93 -12.68 -6.13 -5.24
CA MET A 93 -11.66 -7.11 -4.86
C MET A 93 -12.11 -8.03 -3.71
N ASN A 94 -13.01 -7.56 -2.84
CA ASN A 94 -13.56 -8.34 -1.73
C ASN A 94 -14.71 -9.28 -2.12
N HIS A 95 -15.30 -9.13 -3.30
CA HIS A 95 -16.48 -9.90 -3.71
C HIS A 95 -16.23 -10.68 -4.99
N ASN A 96 -16.60 -11.98 -4.97
CA ASN A 96 -16.52 -12.83 -6.15
C ASN A 96 -17.71 -12.61 -7.11
N HIS A 97 -18.82 -12.04 -6.62
CA HIS A 97 -20.02 -11.79 -7.42
C HIS A 97 -19.95 -10.42 -8.09
N ARG A 98 -20.09 -10.36 -9.44
CA ARG A 98 -19.74 -9.19 -10.26
C ARG A 98 -20.78 -8.84 -11.30
N GLU A 99 -22.05 -8.90 -10.94
CA GLU A 99 -23.12 -8.53 -11.85
C GLU A 99 -23.19 -7.00 -12.04
N ASN A 100 -23.31 -6.57 -13.29
CA ASN A 100 -23.56 -5.19 -13.68
C ASN A 100 -22.49 -4.15 -13.27
N LEU A 101 -21.21 -4.56 -13.17
CA LEU A 101 -20.13 -3.63 -12.93
C LEU A 101 -19.59 -3.05 -14.26
N PRO A 102 -19.25 -1.75 -14.30
CA PRO A 102 -18.52 -1.18 -15.43
C PRO A 102 -17.18 -1.90 -15.64
N ASP A 103 -16.77 -2.11 -16.89
CA ASP A 103 -15.56 -2.86 -17.26
C ASP A 103 -14.30 -2.36 -16.55
N TYR A 104 -14.18 -1.04 -16.37
CA TYR A 104 -13.00 -0.41 -15.75
C TYR A 104 -12.85 -0.69 -14.24
N ILE A 105 -13.91 -1.20 -13.59
CA ILE A 105 -13.87 -1.68 -12.21
C ILE A 105 -13.97 -3.22 -12.17
N GLY A 106 -14.83 -3.80 -13.00
CA GLY A 106 -15.10 -5.23 -13.02
C GLY A 106 -13.91 -6.12 -13.41
N LYS A 107 -12.89 -5.55 -14.06
CA LYS A 107 -11.66 -6.25 -14.44
C LYS A 107 -10.70 -6.54 -13.27
N PHE A 108 -10.84 -5.87 -12.13
CA PHE A 108 -10.02 -6.19 -10.97
C PHE A 108 -10.36 -7.58 -10.45
N PRO A 109 -9.39 -8.48 -10.19
CA PRO A 109 -9.68 -9.83 -9.74
C PRO A 109 -10.25 -9.86 -8.31
N TYR A 110 -10.97 -10.92 -7.97
CA TYR A 110 -11.30 -11.22 -6.58
C TYR A 110 -10.03 -11.62 -5.83
N VAL A 111 -9.79 -10.96 -4.71
CA VAL A 111 -8.65 -11.25 -3.83
C VAL A 111 -9.18 -11.99 -2.61
N ASN A 112 -8.98 -13.31 -2.60
CA ASN A 112 -9.39 -14.14 -1.47
C ASN A 112 -8.43 -13.93 -0.30
N GLY A 113 -8.86 -13.23 0.74
CA GLY A 113 -8.05 -12.97 1.94
C GLY A 113 -8.62 -11.86 2.83
N GLY A 114 -8.04 -11.70 4.02
CA GLY A 114 -8.48 -10.73 5.02
C GLY A 114 -8.24 -9.27 4.66
N LEU A 115 -7.31 -8.98 3.73
CA LEU A 115 -6.88 -7.61 3.45
C LEU A 115 -8.00 -6.65 3.01
N PHE A 116 -8.96 -7.15 2.23
CA PHE A 116 -10.10 -6.35 1.72
C PHE A 116 -11.41 -6.63 2.45
N LYS A 117 -11.44 -7.61 3.38
CA LYS A 117 -12.66 -8.10 4.03
C LYS A 117 -13.32 -7.05 4.92
N ASP A 118 -12.52 -6.36 5.74
CA ASP A 118 -13.03 -5.42 6.71
C ASP A 118 -13.25 -4.04 6.08
N ASN A 119 -14.33 -3.37 6.49
CA ASN A 119 -14.65 -2.04 5.99
C ASN A 119 -13.80 -0.98 6.72
N HIS A 120 -12.64 -0.68 6.16
CA HIS A 120 -11.80 0.43 6.60
C HIS A 120 -12.02 1.62 5.67
N PRO A 121 -12.33 2.82 6.20
CA PRO A 121 -12.56 3.99 5.37
C PRO A 121 -11.32 4.35 4.56
N VAL A 122 -11.53 4.67 3.28
CA VAL A 122 -10.49 5.25 2.43
C VAL A 122 -10.34 6.72 2.79
N PRO A 123 -9.12 7.24 2.99
CA PRO A 123 -8.90 8.64 3.31
C PRO A 123 -9.28 9.57 2.14
N GLN A 124 -9.54 10.84 2.45
CA GLN A 124 -9.71 11.90 1.46
C GLN A 124 -8.36 12.24 0.83
N PHE A 125 -8.41 12.72 -0.40
CA PHE A 125 -7.24 13.09 -1.18
C PHE A 125 -7.31 14.55 -1.64
N SER A 126 -6.16 15.20 -1.61
CA SER A 126 -5.88 16.42 -2.34
C SER A 126 -5.21 16.12 -3.70
N PHE A 127 -5.06 17.15 -4.53
CA PHE A 127 -4.22 17.07 -5.72
C PHE A 127 -2.83 16.49 -5.40
N LYS A 128 -2.22 16.90 -4.29
CA LYS A 128 -0.86 16.51 -3.94
C LYS A 128 -0.77 15.05 -3.47
N SER A 129 -1.65 14.60 -2.62
CA SER A 129 -1.65 13.18 -2.18
C SER A 129 -1.99 12.24 -3.34
N ARG A 130 -2.89 12.63 -4.26
CA ARG A 130 -3.15 11.88 -5.49
C ARG A 130 -1.90 11.80 -6.38
N GLN A 131 -1.16 12.89 -6.55
CA GLN A 131 0.11 12.90 -7.28
C GLN A 131 1.14 11.94 -6.65
N LEU A 132 1.31 12.01 -5.33
CA LEU A 132 2.21 11.12 -4.59
C LEU A 132 1.79 9.65 -4.71
N LEU A 133 0.48 9.37 -4.75
CA LEU A 133 -0.01 8.02 -4.99
C LEU A 133 0.39 7.52 -6.38
N LEU A 134 0.20 8.31 -7.43
CA LEU A 134 0.61 7.97 -8.79
C LEU A 134 2.13 7.80 -8.91
N GLU A 135 2.92 8.65 -8.24
CA GLU A 135 4.37 8.50 -8.20
C GLU A 135 4.84 7.20 -7.53
N ASN A 136 4.08 6.67 -6.56
CA ASN A 136 4.31 5.34 -6.02
C ASN A 136 3.98 4.25 -7.04
N GLY A 137 2.90 4.41 -7.80
CA GLY A 137 2.53 3.49 -8.88
C GLY A 137 3.52 3.47 -10.05
N ASP A 138 4.28 4.55 -10.26
CA ASP A 138 5.33 4.63 -11.29
C ASP A 138 6.63 3.89 -10.90
N LEU A 139 6.75 3.41 -9.66
CA LEU A 139 7.86 2.54 -9.27
C LEU A 139 7.71 1.14 -9.89
N ASP A 140 8.83 0.44 -10.00
CA ASP A 140 8.83 -0.99 -10.33
C ASP A 140 8.81 -1.82 -9.04
N TRP A 141 7.62 -2.26 -8.66
CA TRP A 141 7.41 -3.04 -7.44
C TRP A 141 7.86 -4.50 -7.58
N SER A 142 8.13 -4.97 -8.79
CA SER A 142 8.64 -6.33 -9.04
C SER A 142 10.07 -6.54 -8.50
N ILE A 143 10.86 -5.46 -8.40
CA ILE A 143 12.24 -5.49 -7.89
C ILE A 143 12.35 -5.17 -6.41
N ILE A 144 11.24 -4.76 -5.77
CA ILE A 144 11.19 -4.45 -4.34
C ILE A 144 10.96 -5.75 -3.57
N ASN A 145 11.80 -5.99 -2.55
CA ASN A 145 11.70 -7.19 -1.75
C ASN A 145 10.41 -7.18 -0.89
N PRO A 146 9.47 -8.14 -1.08
CA PRO A 146 8.25 -8.21 -0.27
C PRO A 146 8.51 -8.33 1.23
N ASP A 147 9.63 -8.90 1.64
CA ASP A 147 10.00 -9.08 3.05
C ASP A 147 10.17 -7.75 3.80
N ILE A 148 10.37 -6.63 3.07
CA ILE A 148 10.49 -5.30 3.67
C ILE A 148 9.14 -4.63 3.93
N PHE A 149 8.02 -5.15 3.43
CA PHE A 149 6.72 -4.48 3.53
C PHE A 149 6.31 -4.20 4.98
N GLY A 150 6.54 -5.16 5.89
CA GLY A 150 6.28 -4.99 7.31
C GLY A 150 7.13 -3.89 7.95
N SER A 151 8.44 -3.90 7.71
CA SER A 151 9.37 -2.89 8.23
C SER A 151 9.15 -1.53 7.58
N MET A 152 8.83 -1.49 6.29
CA MET A 152 8.47 -0.28 5.57
C MET A 152 7.22 0.36 6.18
N MET A 153 6.17 -0.42 6.41
CA MET A 153 4.94 0.09 7.03
C MET A 153 5.18 0.62 8.44
N GLN A 154 5.99 -0.07 9.24
CA GLN A 154 6.36 0.41 10.57
C GLN A 154 7.16 1.71 10.50
N ALA A 155 8.12 1.82 9.59
CA ALA A 155 8.91 3.05 9.38
C ALA A 155 8.04 4.20 8.86
N VAL A 156 7.06 3.95 8.01
CA VAL A 156 6.12 4.96 7.50
C VAL A 156 5.29 5.56 8.64
N VAL A 157 4.87 4.75 9.60
CA VAL A 157 3.98 5.16 10.70
C VAL A 157 4.73 5.80 11.86
N ASP A 158 5.95 5.34 12.18
CA ASP A 158 6.74 5.84 13.29
C ASP A 158 7.68 6.99 12.86
N ALA A 159 7.26 8.23 13.13
CA ALA A 159 8.04 9.42 12.80
C ALA A 159 9.41 9.48 13.52
N LYS A 160 9.59 8.79 14.67
CA LYS A 160 10.87 8.70 15.37
C LYS A 160 11.83 7.76 14.66
N GLN A 161 11.33 6.71 14.00
CA GLN A 161 12.17 5.81 13.22
C GLN A 161 12.61 6.43 11.89
N ARG A 162 11.84 7.39 11.35
CA ARG A 162 12.21 8.11 10.11
C ARG A 162 13.45 9.00 10.26
N SER A 163 13.66 9.62 11.42
CA SER A 163 14.83 10.47 11.67
C SER A 163 16.13 9.66 11.79
N GLY A 164 16.02 8.36 11.94
CA GLY A 164 17.12 7.41 12.02
C GLY A 164 17.25 6.51 10.79
N LEU A 165 16.74 6.92 9.60
CA LEU A 165 16.81 6.18 8.34
C LEU A 165 18.23 6.05 7.75
N GLY A 166 19.20 5.66 8.61
CA GLY A 166 20.07 4.55 8.32
C GLY A 166 19.26 3.31 8.68
N MET A 167 18.43 2.82 7.76
CA MET A 167 17.50 1.74 8.02
C MET A 167 18.24 0.53 8.56
N HIS A 168 18.25 0.37 9.89
CA HIS A 168 18.65 -0.89 10.50
C HIS A 168 17.52 -1.87 10.21
N TYR A 169 17.73 -2.70 9.21
CA TYR A 169 16.89 -3.84 8.85
C TYR A 169 16.46 -4.59 10.10
N THR A 170 15.17 -4.55 10.37
CA THR A 170 14.56 -5.46 11.33
C THR A 170 14.62 -6.84 10.69
N SER A 171 15.35 -7.77 11.30
CA SER A 171 15.59 -9.11 10.75
C SER A 171 14.29 -9.81 10.31
N VAL A 172 14.36 -10.61 9.25
CA VAL A 172 13.28 -11.47 8.73
C VAL A 172 12.38 -12.10 9.83
N PRO A 173 12.90 -12.57 10.98
CA PRO A 173 12.07 -13.06 12.09
C PRO A 173 11.13 -12.03 12.72
N ASN A 174 11.43 -10.74 12.67
CA ASN A 174 10.57 -9.70 13.22
C ASN A 174 9.52 -9.24 12.19
N ILE A 175 9.85 -9.32 10.90
CA ILE A 175 8.90 -9.09 9.79
C ILE A 175 7.83 -10.18 9.81
N MET A 176 8.22 -11.44 9.99
CA MET A 176 7.29 -12.58 10.07
C MET A 176 6.29 -12.45 11.22
N LYS A 177 6.68 -11.90 12.36
CA LYS A 177 5.77 -11.63 13.49
C LYS A 177 4.67 -10.61 13.18
N VAL A 178 4.89 -9.73 12.22
CA VAL A 178 3.89 -8.74 11.77
C VAL A 178 3.05 -9.28 10.63
N ILE A 179 3.66 -10.09 9.75
CA ILE A 179 2.99 -10.65 8.56
C ILE A 179 2.20 -11.91 8.92
N GLU A 180 2.70 -12.78 9.82
CA GLU A 180 2.01 -14.01 10.23
C GLU A 180 0.55 -13.78 10.70
N PRO A 181 0.24 -12.80 11.56
CA PRO A 181 -1.14 -12.55 11.93
C PRO A 181 -2.01 -11.99 10.80
N LEU A 182 -1.40 -11.33 9.81
CA LEU A 182 -2.13 -10.63 8.74
C LEU A 182 -2.35 -11.51 7.50
N PHE A 183 -1.47 -12.48 7.24
CA PHE A 183 -1.46 -13.20 5.98
C PHE A 183 -1.38 -14.73 6.10
N LEU A 184 -0.75 -15.29 7.13
CA LEU A 184 -0.52 -16.74 7.23
C LEU A 184 -1.53 -17.51 8.07
N ASN A 185 -2.24 -16.88 8.98
CA ASN A 185 -3.28 -17.56 9.77
C ASN A 185 -4.58 -17.82 9.00
N GLU A 186 -4.74 -17.23 7.81
CA GLU A 186 -5.90 -17.45 6.94
C GLU A 186 -5.62 -18.44 5.78
N LEU A 187 -4.39 -18.96 5.66
CA LEU A 187 -4.00 -19.95 4.63
C LEU A 187 -4.02 -21.40 5.14
N LYS A 188 -4.57 -21.66 6.35
CA LYS A 188 -4.74 -23.01 6.89
C LYS A 188 -6.22 -23.41 6.88
#